data_19826c343837b95321938f9d211fa432
#
_entry.id   19826c343837b95321938f9d211fa432
#
_cell.length_a   1.000
_cell.length_b   1.000
_cell.length_c   1.000
_cell.angle_alpha   90.00
_cell.angle_beta   90.00
_cell.angle_gamma   90.00
#
_symmetry.space_group_name_H-M   'P 1'
#
loop_
_entity.id
_entity.type
_entity.pdbx_description
1 polymer ?
#
loop_
_entity_poly.entity_id
_entity_poly.type
_entity_poly.pdbx_seq_one_letter_code
_entity_poly.pdbx_strand_id
1 'polypeptide(L)'
;MTSPGPQPAEPVRLAVWSGPRNISTALMRSWENRADTVVVDEPLYAHYLQATGLDHPGRDEVIAAGETDWRRVVATLVGPVPAGVRVFYQKHMAHHLLPGMDRAWVSRLTNVLLIRDPREVVASYVRARATVTVEDTGLPQQVELHREVAPPVLDAADVLRRPEPHLRALCDHAGVDFTARMLAWAPGPRDSDGVWGRYWYEAVWRSTGFAEYRPHRPELTGAAAEVAEECLPLYHRLHQTRVQLVS
;
A
#
# COMPACT_ATOMS: atom_id res chain seq x y z
N MET A 1 -28.90 36.06 13.71
CA MET A 1 -27.83 35.64 12.78
C MET A 1 -27.11 34.49 13.46
N THR A 2 -27.43 33.26 13.08
CA THR A 2 -26.73 32.06 13.56
C THR A 2 -25.40 31.98 12.83
N SER A 3 -24.28 32.00 13.60
CA SER A 3 -22.95 31.73 13.03
C SER A 3 -22.98 30.40 12.32
N PRO A 4 -22.43 30.28 11.10
CA PRO A 4 -22.30 28.98 10.46
C PRO A 4 -21.46 28.06 11.39
N GLY A 5 -22.02 26.90 11.69
CA GLY A 5 -21.29 25.86 12.45
C GLY A 5 -19.97 25.54 11.75
N PRO A 6 -18.99 24.94 12.46
CA PRO A 6 -17.71 24.58 11.87
C PRO A 6 -17.96 23.71 10.63
N GLN A 7 -17.43 24.14 9.50
CA GLN A 7 -17.48 23.34 8.28
C GLN A 7 -16.79 21.99 8.54
N PRO A 8 -17.40 20.88 8.12
CA PRO A 8 -16.73 19.58 8.24
C PRO A 8 -15.36 19.66 7.55
N ALA A 9 -14.32 19.25 8.26
CA ALA A 9 -12.97 19.24 7.71
C ALA A 9 -12.93 18.38 6.43
N GLU A 10 -12.21 18.83 5.40
CA GLU A 10 -12.09 18.08 4.15
C GLU A 10 -11.55 16.67 4.38
N PRO A 11 -12.07 15.65 3.64
CA PRO A 11 -11.58 14.28 3.78
C PRO A 11 -10.12 14.16 3.33
N VAL A 12 -9.34 13.41 4.11
CA VAL A 12 -7.95 13.10 3.80
C VAL A 12 -7.90 11.96 2.78
N ARG A 13 -7.16 12.15 1.71
CA ARG A 13 -6.86 11.10 0.71
C ARG A 13 -5.51 10.50 1.04
N LEU A 14 -5.51 9.44 1.84
CA LEU A 14 -4.29 8.77 2.31
C LEU A 14 -3.87 7.69 1.32
N ALA A 15 -2.82 7.93 0.57
CA ALA A 15 -2.24 6.99 -0.39
C ALA A 15 -1.04 6.26 0.23
N VAL A 16 -1.15 4.95 0.38
CA VAL A 16 -0.06 4.10 0.85
C VAL A 16 0.51 3.31 -0.33
N TRP A 17 1.76 3.62 -0.67
CA TRP A 17 2.50 3.05 -1.77
C TRP A 17 3.42 1.94 -1.28
N SER A 18 3.23 0.73 -1.76
CA SER A 18 4.04 -0.43 -1.37
C SER A 18 4.50 -1.24 -2.57
N GLY A 19 5.48 -2.11 -2.35
CA GLY A 19 5.72 -3.25 -3.23
C GLY A 19 4.80 -4.43 -2.89
N PRO A 20 4.79 -5.49 -3.70
CA PRO A 20 4.04 -6.71 -3.43
C PRO A 20 4.60 -7.45 -2.20
N ARG A 21 3.82 -8.37 -1.66
CA ARG A 21 4.23 -9.23 -0.53
C ARG A 21 4.70 -8.46 0.70
N ASN A 22 4.23 -7.26 0.84
CA ASN A 22 4.36 -6.39 1.99
C ASN A 22 3.12 -6.54 2.90
N ILE A 23 3.06 -5.87 4.03
CA ILE A 23 1.91 -5.90 4.95
C ILE A 23 0.79 -4.90 4.54
N SER A 24 0.80 -4.41 3.30
CA SER A 24 -0.10 -3.34 2.82
C SER A 24 -1.58 -3.68 2.97
N THR A 25 -1.97 -4.95 2.75
CA THR A 25 -3.36 -5.38 2.93
C THR A 25 -3.76 -5.43 4.42
N ALA A 26 -2.86 -5.86 5.32
CA ALA A 26 -3.10 -5.79 6.75
C ALA A 26 -3.23 -4.33 7.23
N LEU A 27 -2.41 -3.43 6.68
CA LEU A 27 -2.52 -2.00 6.96
C LEU A 27 -3.84 -1.42 6.43
N MET A 28 -4.28 -1.83 5.23
CA MET A 28 -5.60 -1.46 4.70
C MET A 28 -6.73 -1.94 5.62
N ARG A 29 -6.69 -3.19 6.13
CA ARG A 29 -7.65 -3.71 7.12
C ARG A 29 -7.71 -2.85 8.38
N SER A 30 -6.55 -2.45 8.88
CA SER A 30 -6.42 -1.56 10.03
C SER A 30 -7.17 -0.24 9.83
N TRP A 31 -6.97 0.40 8.68
CA TRP A 31 -7.63 1.65 8.35
C TRP A 31 -9.12 1.49 8.06
N GLU A 32 -9.51 0.45 7.34
CA GLU A 32 -10.91 0.13 7.04
C GLU A 32 -11.75 -0.15 8.30
N ASN A 33 -11.11 -0.60 9.39
CA ASN A 33 -11.80 -0.89 10.64
C ASN A 33 -12.18 0.38 11.44
N ARG A 34 -11.82 1.57 10.96
CA ARG A 34 -12.32 2.86 11.45
C ARG A 34 -13.73 3.08 10.90
N ALA A 35 -14.60 3.72 11.69
CA ALA A 35 -15.97 4.00 11.28
C ALA A 35 -16.08 5.14 10.24
N ASP A 36 -15.04 5.96 10.10
CA ASP A 36 -14.98 7.18 9.27
C ASP A 36 -14.10 7.02 8.02
N THR A 37 -13.74 5.77 7.66
CA THR A 37 -12.82 5.47 6.56
C THR A 37 -13.50 4.63 5.48
N VAL A 38 -13.27 4.99 4.23
CA VAL A 38 -13.47 4.11 3.07
C VAL A 38 -12.14 3.78 2.45
N VAL A 39 -12.04 2.60 1.85
CA VAL A 39 -10.79 2.11 1.25
C VAL A 39 -10.99 1.79 -0.21
N VAL A 40 -9.92 1.89 -0.99
CA VAL A 40 -9.81 1.33 -2.34
C VAL A 40 -8.52 0.51 -2.42
N ASP A 41 -8.66 -0.69 -2.98
CA ASP A 41 -7.58 -1.66 -3.10
C ASP A 41 -7.02 -1.64 -4.53
N GLU A 42 -5.73 -1.39 -4.68
CA GLU A 42 -4.95 -1.43 -5.93
C GLU A 42 -5.66 -0.85 -7.17
N PRO A 43 -6.12 0.41 -7.13
CA PRO A 43 -7.02 0.96 -8.16
C PRO A 43 -6.41 1.00 -9.57
N LEU A 44 -5.08 0.96 -9.69
CA LEU A 44 -4.38 0.95 -10.99
C LEU A 44 -4.07 -0.46 -11.52
N TYR A 45 -4.51 -1.53 -10.83
CA TYR A 45 -4.11 -2.89 -11.20
C TYR A 45 -4.65 -3.33 -12.58
N ALA A 46 -5.91 -3.04 -12.88
CA ALA A 46 -6.49 -3.36 -14.19
C ALA A 46 -5.77 -2.64 -15.34
N HIS A 47 -5.44 -1.35 -15.16
CA HIS A 47 -4.61 -0.60 -16.10
C HIS A 47 -3.24 -1.26 -16.28
N TYR A 48 -2.56 -1.57 -15.18
CA TYR A 48 -1.24 -2.20 -15.19
C TYR A 48 -1.24 -3.50 -15.98
N LEU A 49 -2.17 -4.40 -15.71
CA LEU A 49 -2.25 -5.69 -16.39
C LEU A 49 -2.62 -5.56 -17.87
N GLN A 50 -3.50 -4.62 -18.22
CA GLN A 50 -3.84 -4.36 -19.62
C GLN A 50 -2.65 -3.78 -20.40
N ALA A 51 -1.95 -2.83 -19.81
CA ALA A 51 -0.83 -2.13 -20.48
C ALA A 51 0.42 -3.01 -20.62
N THR A 52 0.71 -3.85 -19.63
CA THR A 52 1.92 -4.70 -19.61
C THR A 52 1.73 -6.06 -20.27
N GLY A 53 0.49 -6.56 -20.31
CA GLY A 53 0.20 -7.91 -20.80
C GLY A 53 0.73 -9.03 -19.87
N LEU A 54 1.19 -8.72 -18.67
CA LEU A 54 1.75 -9.69 -17.73
C LEU A 54 0.69 -10.73 -17.32
N ASP A 55 1.11 -12.00 -17.28
CA ASP A 55 0.26 -13.11 -16.87
C ASP A 55 0.26 -13.23 -15.33
N HIS A 56 -0.63 -12.49 -14.68
CA HIS A 56 -0.90 -12.59 -13.26
C HIS A 56 -2.11 -13.50 -13.00
N PRO A 57 -2.17 -14.23 -11.86
CA PRO A 57 -3.36 -14.99 -11.48
C PRO A 57 -4.63 -14.13 -11.51
N GLY A 58 -5.62 -14.59 -12.28
CA GLY A 58 -6.88 -13.85 -12.44
C GLY A 58 -6.81 -12.59 -13.32
N ARG A 59 -5.78 -12.46 -14.16
CA ARG A 59 -5.56 -11.28 -15.03
C ARG A 59 -6.83 -10.79 -15.73
N ASP A 60 -7.50 -11.68 -16.44
CA ASP A 60 -8.67 -11.30 -17.24
C ASP A 60 -9.87 -10.86 -16.37
N GLU A 61 -10.01 -11.45 -15.18
CA GLU A 61 -11.02 -11.04 -14.21
C GLU A 61 -10.71 -9.66 -13.62
N VAL A 62 -9.44 -9.37 -13.33
CA VAL A 62 -9.01 -8.06 -12.84
C VAL A 62 -9.27 -6.99 -13.89
N ILE A 63 -8.93 -7.26 -15.16
CA ILE A 63 -9.17 -6.33 -16.27
C ILE A 63 -10.68 -6.12 -16.48
N ALA A 64 -11.48 -7.18 -16.41
CA ALA A 64 -12.93 -7.08 -16.59
C ALA A 64 -13.64 -6.34 -15.45
N ALA A 65 -13.10 -6.42 -14.21
CA ALA A 65 -13.70 -5.82 -13.03
C ALA A 65 -13.24 -4.38 -12.76
N GLY A 66 -12.08 -3.95 -13.32
CA GLY A 66 -11.47 -2.67 -13.02
C GLY A 66 -11.50 -1.66 -14.17
N GLU A 67 -11.25 -0.41 -13.85
CA GLU A 67 -11.06 0.64 -14.86
C GLU A 67 -9.62 0.55 -15.44
N THR A 68 -9.51 0.49 -16.75
CA THR A 68 -8.22 0.34 -17.46
C THR A 68 -7.65 1.65 -17.98
N ASP A 69 -8.43 2.72 -18.03
CA ASP A 69 -7.91 4.07 -18.28
C ASP A 69 -7.42 4.70 -16.95
N TRP A 70 -6.12 4.75 -16.77
CA TRP A 70 -5.53 5.32 -15.56
C TRP A 70 -5.98 6.77 -15.27
N ARG A 71 -6.35 7.56 -16.29
CA ARG A 71 -6.83 8.93 -16.11
C ARG A 71 -8.18 8.96 -15.42
N ARG A 72 -9.06 8.01 -15.74
CA ARG A 72 -10.35 7.84 -15.07
C ARG A 72 -10.16 7.34 -13.66
N VAL A 73 -9.25 6.38 -13.45
CA VAL A 73 -8.86 5.94 -12.10
C VAL A 73 -8.42 7.14 -11.27
N VAL A 74 -7.47 7.94 -11.76
CA VAL A 74 -6.96 9.12 -11.08
C VAL A 74 -8.08 10.12 -10.78
N ALA A 75 -8.98 10.38 -11.74
CA ALA A 75 -10.11 11.28 -11.51
C ALA A 75 -10.98 10.84 -10.32
N THR A 76 -11.17 9.53 -10.12
CA THR A 76 -11.85 8.97 -8.95
C THR A 76 -11.05 9.16 -7.66
N LEU A 77 -9.73 8.88 -7.69
CA LEU A 77 -8.86 8.95 -6.52
C LEU A 77 -8.75 10.36 -5.92
N VAL A 78 -8.77 11.38 -6.77
CA VAL A 78 -8.69 12.78 -6.35
C VAL A 78 -10.05 13.49 -6.39
N GLY A 79 -11.10 12.77 -6.79
CA GLY A 79 -12.48 13.26 -6.90
C GLY A 79 -13.22 13.37 -5.58
N PRO A 80 -14.54 13.61 -5.62
CA PRO A 80 -15.38 13.70 -4.44
C PRO A 80 -15.34 12.41 -3.60
N VAL A 81 -15.40 12.56 -2.28
CA VAL A 81 -15.49 11.47 -1.31
C VAL A 81 -16.89 11.47 -0.71
N PRO A 82 -17.51 10.31 -0.41
CA PRO A 82 -18.84 10.24 0.18
C PRO A 82 -18.99 11.09 1.44
N ALA A 83 -20.18 11.62 1.67
CA ALA A 83 -20.47 12.42 2.87
C ALA A 83 -20.26 11.61 4.14
N GLY A 84 -19.67 12.22 5.17
CA GLY A 84 -19.37 11.56 6.45
C GLY A 84 -18.06 10.78 6.48
N VAL A 85 -17.39 10.59 5.34
CA VAL A 85 -16.08 9.97 5.27
C VAL A 85 -15.00 10.99 5.64
N ARG A 86 -14.17 10.65 6.62
CA ARG A 86 -13.02 11.47 7.04
C ARG A 86 -11.73 11.06 6.35
N VAL A 87 -11.57 9.75 6.05
CA VAL A 87 -10.38 9.22 5.39
C VAL A 87 -10.78 8.40 4.17
N PHE A 88 -10.24 8.75 3.02
CA PHE A 88 -10.24 7.92 1.83
C PHE A 88 -8.85 7.26 1.71
N TYR A 89 -8.75 6.02 2.20
CA TYR A 89 -7.52 5.24 2.18
C TYR A 89 -7.36 4.56 0.82
N GLN A 90 -6.20 4.74 0.20
CA GLN A 90 -5.87 4.20 -1.11
C GLN A 90 -4.65 3.28 -0.98
N LYS A 91 -4.84 1.97 -1.15
CA LYS A 91 -3.74 1.01 -1.20
C LYS A 91 -3.21 0.94 -2.63
N HIS A 92 -1.95 1.32 -2.81
CA HIS A 92 -1.29 1.31 -4.11
C HIS A 92 -0.13 0.33 -4.15
N MET A 93 0.03 -0.36 -5.29
CA MET A 93 1.28 -1.00 -5.68
C MET A 93 2.10 0.00 -6.49
N ALA A 94 3.31 0.33 -6.01
CA ALA A 94 4.14 1.36 -6.63
C ALA A 94 4.52 1.02 -8.09
N HIS A 95 4.73 -0.27 -8.39
CA HIS A 95 5.03 -0.73 -9.76
C HIS A 95 3.86 -0.60 -10.74
N HIS A 96 2.64 -0.30 -10.26
CA HIS A 96 1.53 0.04 -11.17
C HIS A 96 1.64 1.45 -11.75
N LEU A 97 2.56 2.29 -11.25
CA LEU A 97 2.91 3.58 -11.86
C LEU A 97 3.84 3.34 -13.06
N LEU A 98 3.25 3.09 -14.21
CA LEU A 98 3.99 2.83 -15.44
C LEU A 98 4.70 4.08 -15.97
N PRO A 99 5.81 3.92 -16.71
CA PRO A 99 6.45 5.02 -17.44
C PRO A 99 5.47 5.74 -18.36
N GLY A 100 5.55 7.06 -18.41
CA GLY A 100 4.66 7.89 -19.25
C GLY A 100 3.31 8.26 -18.60
N MET A 101 2.99 7.76 -17.42
CA MET A 101 1.87 8.28 -16.64
C MET A 101 2.25 9.65 -16.04
N ASP A 102 1.38 10.65 -16.24
CA ASP A 102 1.50 11.92 -15.52
C ASP A 102 1.26 11.66 -14.02
N ARG A 103 2.19 12.11 -13.17
CA ARG A 103 2.18 11.91 -11.72
C ARG A 103 1.83 13.17 -10.93
N ALA A 104 1.46 14.29 -11.58
CA ALA A 104 1.14 15.54 -10.90
C ALA A 104 0.01 15.38 -9.85
N TRP A 105 -0.90 14.42 -10.06
CA TRP A 105 -1.99 14.12 -9.12
C TRP A 105 -1.51 13.56 -7.78
N VAL A 106 -0.33 12.93 -7.72
CA VAL A 106 0.23 12.35 -6.49
C VAL A 106 0.42 13.42 -5.43
N SER A 107 0.82 14.64 -5.81
CA SER A 107 0.98 15.77 -4.88
C SER A 107 -0.34 16.23 -4.22
N ARG A 108 -1.49 15.79 -4.73
CA ARG A 108 -2.82 16.09 -4.16
C ARG A 108 -3.24 15.09 -3.08
N LEU A 109 -2.40 14.10 -2.80
CA LEU A 109 -2.66 13.05 -1.83
C LEU A 109 -1.76 13.22 -0.60
N THR A 110 -2.20 12.73 0.54
CA THR A 110 -1.35 12.48 1.70
C THR A 110 -0.64 11.16 1.48
N ASN A 111 0.62 11.21 1.07
CA ASN A 111 1.37 10.04 0.63
C ASN A 111 2.18 9.42 1.77
N VAL A 112 2.32 8.10 1.74
CA VAL A 112 3.15 7.29 2.62
C VAL A 112 3.79 6.16 1.82
N LEU A 113 5.07 5.88 2.05
CA LEU A 113 5.71 4.68 1.52
C LEU A 113 5.73 3.58 2.58
N LEU A 114 5.44 2.36 2.16
CA LEU A 114 5.58 1.16 2.98
C LEU A 114 6.59 0.23 2.31
N ILE A 115 7.77 0.08 2.93
CA ILE A 115 8.86 -0.75 2.43
C ILE A 115 9.02 -2.04 3.25
N ARG A 116 9.73 -3.00 2.67
CA ARG A 116 10.13 -4.24 3.33
C ARG A 116 11.47 -4.70 2.77
N ASP A 117 12.27 -5.42 3.60
CA ASP A 117 13.53 -6.03 3.15
C ASP A 117 13.30 -6.82 1.84
N PRO A 118 14.01 -6.47 0.75
CA PRO A 118 13.78 -7.08 -0.56
C PRO A 118 14.04 -8.58 -0.56
N ARG A 119 14.90 -9.09 0.31
CA ARG A 119 15.14 -10.55 0.43
C ARG A 119 13.88 -11.27 0.91
N GLU A 120 13.14 -10.69 1.86
CA GLU A 120 11.87 -11.24 2.34
C GLU A 120 10.78 -11.12 1.27
N VAL A 121 10.74 -10.00 0.54
CA VAL A 121 9.79 -9.77 -0.56
C VAL A 121 10.01 -10.78 -1.67
N VAL A 122 11.24 -10.88 -2.20
CA VAL A 122 11.60 -11.79 -3.29
C VAL A 122 11.34 -13.24 -2.89
N ALA A 123 11.77 -13.67 -1.70
CA ALA A 123 11.51 -15.02 -1.22
C ALA A 123 10.01 -15.37 -1.13
N SER A 124 9.18 -14.38 -0.77
CA SER A 124 7.73 -14.57 -0.76
C SER A 124 7.13 -14.57 -2.16
N TYR A 125 7.69 -13.78 -3.06
CA TYR A 125 7.21 -13.61 -4.43
C TYR A 125 7.46 -14.86 -5.28
N VAL A 126 8.67 -15.42 -5.23
CA VAL A 126 9.03 -16.61 -6.01
C VAL A 126 8.29 -17.89 -5.56
N ARG A 127 7.68 -17.90 -4.38
CA ARG A 127 6.75 -18.97 -3.99
C ARG A 127 5.43 -18.95 -4.74
N ALA A 128 5.04 -17.77 -5.22
CA ALA A 128 3.79 -17.56 -5.93
C ALA A 128 3.95 -17.41 -7.45
N ARG A 129 5.17 -17.07 -7.91
CA ARG A 129 5.50 -16.83 -9.33
C ARG A 129 6.89 -17.36 -9.65
N ALA A 130 7.06 -17.87 -10.87
CA ALA A 130 8.32 -18.46 -11.31
C ALA A 130 9.48 -17.46 -11.45
N THR A 131 9.16 -16.20 -11.73
CA THR A 131 10.15 -15.14 -11.98
C THR A 131 9.80 -13.87 -11.21
N VAL A 132 10.83 -13.09 -10.91
CA VAL A 132 10.71 -11.75 -10.30
C VAL A 132 11.77 -10.85 -10.92
N THR A 133 11.44 -9.59 -11.13
CA THR A 133 12.36 -8.53 -11.57
C THR A 133 12.49 -7.45 -10.50
N VAL A 134 13.44 -6.55 -10.63
CA VAL A 134 13.61 -5.40 -9.74
C VAL A 134 12.36 -4.51 -9.79
N GLU A 135 11.80 -4.29 -10.97
CA GLU A 135 10.59 -3.50 -11.20
C GLU A 135 9.38 -4.10 -10.50
N ASP A 136 9.25 -5.43 -10.47
CA ASP A 136 8.16 -6.13 -9.77
C ASP A 136 8.15 -5.85 -8.26
N THR A 137 9.30 -5.49 -7.67
CA THR A 137 9.39 -5.16 -6.24
C THR A 137 8.76 -3.82 -5.90
N GLY A 138 8.59 -2.92 -6.87
CA GLY A 138 8.09 -1.57 -6.69
C GLY A 138 9.09 -0.61 -6.01
N LEU A 139 10.27 -1.06 -5.64
CA LEU A 139 11.29 -0.22 -4.99
C LEU A 139 11.81 0.91 -5.89
N PRO A 140 12.07 0.69 -7.20
CA PRO A 140 12.45 1.78 -8.10
C PRO A 140 11.42 2.92 -8.08
N GLN A 141 10.13 2.59 -8.23
CA GLN A 141 9.04 3.56 -8.23
C GLN A 141 8.86 4.23 -6.87
N GLN A 142 9.06 3.51 -5.76
CA GLN A 142 9.04 4.10 -4.43
C GLN A 142 10.17 5.11 -4.23
N VAL A 143 11.38 4.84 -4.75
CA VAL A 143 12.49 5.81 -4.73
C VAL A 143 12.17 7.04 -5.56
N GLU A 144 11.53 6.89 -6.70
CA GLU A 144 11.06 8.04 -7.52
C GLU A 144 10.02 8.87 -6.76
N LEU A 145 8.99 8.24 -6.22
CA LEU A 145 7.96 8.90 -5.40
C LEU A 145 8.57 9.65 -4.21
N HIS A 146 9.58 9.06 -3.55
CA HIS A 146 10.27 9.71 -2.46
C HIS A 146 11.02 10.98 -2.91
N ARG A 147 11.57 10.98 -4.11
CA ARG A 147 12.21 12.18 -4.69
C ARG A 147 11.20 13.26 -5.07
N GLU A 148 10.02 12.86 -5.53
CA GLU A 148 8.98 13.77 -6.03
C GLU A 148 8.23 14.47 -4.90
N VAL A 149 7.80 13.74 -3.86
CA VAL A 149 6.88 14.25 -2.82
C VAL A 149 7.38 14.03 -1.38
N ALA A 150 8.56 13.46 -1.17
CA ALA A 150 9.22 13.24 0.12
C ALA A 150 8.28 12.70 1.24
N PRO A 151 7.48 11.67 1.00
CA PRO A 151 6.53 11.16 1.98
C PRO A 151 7.25 10.42 3.11
N PRO A 152 6.63 10.30 4.30
CA PRO A 152 7.16 9.45 5.35
C PRO A 152 7.26 8.00 4.86
N VAL A 153 8.30 7.32 5.33
CA VAL A 153 8.58 5.92 4.99
C VAL A 153 8.33 5.06 6.22
N LEU A 154 7.49 4.04 6.07
CA LEU A 154 7.28 2.98 7.07
C LEU A 154 8.03 1.73 6.64
N ASP A 155 8.73 1.08 7.56
CA ASP A 155 9.26 -0.25 7.36
C ASP A 155 8.31 -1.30 7.94
N ALA A 156 8.01 -2.34 7.17
CA ALA A 156 7.09 -3.39 7.57
C ALA A 156 7.50 -4.10 8.86
N ALA A 157 8.80 -4.32 9.06
CA ALA A 157 9.31 -4.96 10.27
C ALA A 157 9.09 -4.08 11.51
N ASP A 158 9.29 -2.76 11.37
CA ASP A 158 9.08 -1.81 12.46
C ASP A 158 7.59 -1.69 12.81
N VAL A 159 6.71 -1.63 11.80
CA VAL A 159 5.24 -1.64 12.02
C VAL A 159 4.81 -2.92 12.73
N LEU A 160 5.30 -4.09 12.31
CA LEU A 160 4.94 -5.37 12.94
C LEU A 160 5.48 -5.52 14.36
N ARG A 161 6.64 -4.94 14.68
CA ARG A 161 7.18 -4.94 16.06
C ARG A 161 6.40 -4.03 17.00
N ARG A 162 5.92 -2.90 16.49
CA ARG A 162 5.25 -1.85 17.29
C ARG A 162 4.09 -1.25 16.50
N PRO A 163 2.97 -2.00 16.27
CA PRO A 163 1.89 -1.54 15.40
C PRO A 163 1.25 -0.23 15.87
N GLU A 164 0.86 -0.14 17.15
CA GLU A 164 0.15 1.02 17.67
C GLU A 164 0.94 2.32 17.53
N PRO A 165 2.20 2.44 17.96
CA PRO A 165 2.96 3.67 17.79
C PRO A 165 3.11 4.11 16.32
N HIS A 166 3.29 3.17 15.38
CA HIS A 166 3.37 3.49 13.95
C HIS A 166 2.03 3.93 13.39
N LEU A 167 0.92 3.32 13.82
CA LEU A 167 -0.42 3.75 13.42
C LEU A 167 -0.75 5.14 13.98
N ARG A 168 -0.32 5.47 15.20
CA ARG A 168 -0.45 6.83 15.76
C ARG A 168 0.31 7.83 14.93
N ALA A 169 1.59 7.58 14.63
CA ALA A 169 2.38 8.45 13.76
C ALA A 169 1.75 8.64 12.38
N LEU A 170 1.13 7.59 11.85
CA LEU A 170 0.43 7.65 10.56
C LEU A 170 -0.87 8.46 10.65
N CYS A 171 -1.61 8.33 11.74
CA CYS A 171 -2.79 9.15 12.03
C CYS A 171 -2.41 10.63 12.19
N ASP A 172 -1.33 10.93 12.90
CA ASP A 172 -0.81 12.29 13.05
C ASP A 172 -0.42 12.89 11.69
N HIS A 173 0.27 12.11 10.83
CA HIS A 173 0.59 12.53 9.48
C HIS A 173 -0.66 12.79 8.62
N ALA A 174 -1.71 11.98 8.80
CA ALA A 174 -2.99 12.15 8.12
C ALA A 174 -3.90 13.23 8.76
N GLY A 175 -3.53 13.80 9.89
CA GLY A 175 -4.35 14.79 10.62
C GLY A 175 -5.67 14.21 11.14
N VAL A 176 -5.65 12.95 11.62
CA VAL A 176 -6.82 12.28 12.19
C VAL A 176 -6.47 11.57 13.51
N ASP A 177 -7.46 11.40 14.38
CA ASP A 177 -7.24 10.72 15.66
C ASP A 177 -7.02 9.21 15.46
N PHE A 178 -6.12 8.64 16.27
CA PHE A 178 -5.97 7.18 16.38
C PHE A 178 -7.18 6.56 17.08
N THR A 179 -7.56 5.37 16.66
CA THR A 179 -8.54 4.53 17.36
C THR A 179 -8.01 3.11 17.56
N ALA A 180 -8.23 2.52 18.73
CA ALA A 180 -7.81 1.15 19.04
C ALA A 180 -8.46 0.10 18.09
N ARG A 181 -9.55 0.45 17.40
CA ARG A 181 -10.15 -0.40 16.38
C ARG A 181 -9.17 -0.75 15.24
N MET A 182 -8.14 0.08 15.04
CA MET A 182 -7.13 -0.14 14.00
C MET A 182 -6.17 -1.29 14.32
N LEU A 183 -6.16 -1.79 15.55
CA LEU A 183 -5.24 -2.86 15.99
C LEU A 183 -5.78 -4.26 15.74
N ALA A 184 -7.09 -4.41 15.54
CA ALA A 184 -7.73 -5.70 15.34
C ALA A 184 -8.89 -5.61 14.37
N TRP A 185 -9.19 -6.71 13.68
CA TRP A 185 -10.28 -6.82 12.72
C TRP A 185 -10.85 -8.24 12.68
N ALA A 186 -12.08 -8.37 12.16
CA ALA A 186 -12.69 -9.67 11.92
C ALA A 186 -11.97 -10.42 10.78
N PRO A 187 -11.76 -11.74 10.88
CA PRO A 187 -11.21 -12.53 9.78
C PRO A 187 -12.21 -12.64 8.62
N GLY A 188 -11.71 -12.98 7.45
CA GLY A 188 -12.51 -13.20 6.25
C GLY A 188 -12.27 -12.18 5.15
N PRO A 189 -12.85 -12.44 3.95
CA PRO A 189 -12.86 -11.51 2.84
C PRO A 189 -13.76 -10.30 3.15
N ARG A 190 -13.57 -9.22 2.41
CA ARG A 190 -14.38 -8.00 2.48
C ARG A 190 -14.79 -7.53 1.10
N ASP A 191 -15.88 -6.77 1.03
CA ASP A 191 -16.36 -6.17 -0.23
C ASP A 191 -15.34 -5.20 -0.85
N SER A 192 -14.45 -4.64 -0.04
CA SER A 192 -13.34 -3.78 -0.46
C SER A 192 -12.16 -4.53 -1.07
N ASP A 193 -12.10 -5.87 -0.94
CA ASP A 193 -11.05 -6.66 -1.58
C ASP A 193 -11.29 -6.69 -3.09
N GLY A 194 -10.25 -6.46 -3.87
CA GLY A 194 -10.32 -6.70 -5.30
C GLY A 194 -10.52 -8.20 -5.62
N VAL A 195 -11.00 -8.49 -6.83
CA VAL A 195 -11.24 -9.87 -7.31
C VAL A 195 -9.99 -10.76 -7.23
N TRP A 196 -8.82 -10.16 -7.17
CA TRP A 196 -7.52 -10.83 -6.98
C TRP A 196 -7.30 -11.33 -5.54
N GLY A 197 -8.10 -10.90 -4.56
CA GLY A 197 -7.95 -11.28 -3.15
C GLY A 197 -7.86 -12.79 -2.94
N ARG A 198 -8.63 -13.58 -3.69
CA ARG A 198 -8.60 -15.05 -3.64
C ARG A 198 -7.26 -15.68 -4.01
N TYR A 199 -6.41 -14.97 -4.75
CA TYR A 199 -5.08 -15.44 -5.14
C TYR A 199 -3.97 -14.98 -4.18
N TRP A 200 -4.21 -13.86 -3.44
CA TRP A 200 -3.14 -13.19 -2.71
C TRP A 200 -3.41 -12.97 -1.23
N TYR A 201 -4.69 -13.01 -0.75
CA TYR A 201 -5.06 -12.51 0.58
C TYR A 201 -5.37 -13.60 1.60
N GLU A 202 -5.13 -14.88 1.29
CA GLU A 202 -5.45 -16.00 2.19
C GLU A 202 -4.90 -15.79 3.62
N ALA A 203 -3.66 -15.32 3.76
CA ALA A 203 -3.05 -15.07 5.06
C ALA A 203 -3.73 -13.90 5.81
N VAL A 204 -4.13 -12.84 5.10
CA VAL A 204 -4.84 -11.70 5.67
C VAL A 204 -6.27 -12.10 6.04
N TRP A 205 -6.94 -12.90 5.23
CA TRP A 205 -8.28 -13.39 5.54
C TRP A 205 -8.35 -14.24 6.81
N ARG A 206 -7.25 -14.92 7.17
CA ARG A 206 -7.14 -15.66 8.44
C ARG A 206 -6.69 -14.80 9.62
N SER A 207 -6.23 -13.58 9.35
CA SER A 207 -5.70 -12.69 10.40
C SER A 207 -6.81 -11.94 11.13
N THR A 208 -6.53 -11.60 12.39
CA THR A 208 -7.38 -10.76 13.23
C THR A 208 -6.66 -9.52 13.75
N GLY A 209 -5.45 -9.24 13.25
CA GLY A 209 -4.58 -8.15 13.64
C GLY A 209 -3.22 -8.28 12.96
N PHE A 210 -2.30 -7.41 13.30
CA PHE A 210 -0.93 -7.50 12.83
C PHE A 210 -0.24 -8.74 13.41
N ALA A 211 0.42 -9.51 12.55
CA ALA A 211 1.22 -10.64 13.00
C ALA A 211 2.47 -10.16 13.76
N GLU A 212 2.92 -10.96 14.72
CA GLU A 212 4.21 -10.73 15.36
C GLU A 212 5.35 -10.79 14.33
N TYR A 213 6.24 -9.80 14.36
CA TYR A 213 7.42 -9.83 13.49
C TYR A 213 8.39 -10.92 13.93
N ARG A 214 8.69 -11.82 13.00
CA ARG A 214 9.71 -12.84 13.17
C ARG A 214 10.82 -12.58 12.16
N PRO A 215 12.03 -12.20 12.61
CA PRO A 215 13.16 -12.02 11.71
C PRO A 215 13.38 -13.30 10.89
N HIS A 216 13.42 -13.17 9.59
CA HIS A 216 13.67 -14.26 8.67
C HIS A 216 14.69 -13.80 7.64
N ARG A 217 15.76 -14.58 7.47
CA ARG A 217 16.72 -14.38 6.40
C ARG A 217 16.58 -15.57 5.44
N PRO A 218 15.76 -15.40 4.40
CA PRO A 218 15.58 -16.47 3.43
C PRO A 218 16.88 -16.74 2.67
N GLU A 219 17.16 -18.00 2.41
CA GLU A 219 18.21 -18.40 1.48
C GLU A 219 17.66 -18.24 0.04
N LEU A 220 18.18 -17.26 -0.67
CA LEU A 220 17.91 -17.03 -2.08
C LEU A 220 19.09 -17.51 -2.91
N THR A 221 18.80 -18.05 -4.09
CA THR A 221 19.82 -18.52 -5.03
C THR A 221 19.50 -18.08 -6.46
N GLY A 222 20.51 -18.07 -7.33
CA GLY A 222 20.35 -17.71 -8.75
C GLY A 222 19.74 -16.34 -8.95
N ALA A 223 18.91 -16.18 -9.96
CA ALA A 223 18.31 -14.89 -10.34
C ALA A 223 17.52 -14.21 -9.22
N ALA A 224 16.88 -14.97 -8.31
CA ALA A 224 16.17 -14.38 -7.18
C ALA A 224 17.13 -13.70 -6.18
N ALA A 225 18.32 -14.29 -5.95
CA ALA A 225 19.34 -13.65 -5.13
C ALA A 225 19.88 -12.38 -5.78
N GLU A 226 20.15 -12.42 -7.08
CA GLU A 226 20.62 -11.24 -7.84
C GLU A 226 19.62 -10.08 -7.76
N VAL A 227 18.35 -10.34 -7.98
CA VAL A 227 17.29 -9.31 -7.86
C VAL A 227 17.22 -8.73 -6.44
N ALA A 228 17.30 -9.60 -5.41
CA ALA A 228 17.27 -9.12 -4.03
C ALA A 228 18.46 -8.21 -3.71
N GLU A 229 19.67 -8.59 -4.14
CA GLU A 229 20.89 -7.80 -3.95
C GLU A 229 20.84 -6.47 -4.73
N GLU A 230 20.31 -6.46 -5.95
CA GLU A 230 20.12 -5.22 -6.73
C GLU A 230 19.11 -4.27 -6.08
N CYS A 231 18.12 -4.80 -5.39
CA CYS A 231 17.13 -4.03 -4.65
C CYS A 231 17.65 -3.43 -3.33
N LEU A 232 18.70 -4.01 -2.72
CA LEU A 232 19.18 -3.57 -1.40
C LEU A 232 19.59 -2.09 -1.34
N PRO A 233 20.34 -1.52 -2.31
CA PRO A 233 20.67 -0.09 -2.29
C PRO A 233 19.42 0.82 -2.32
N LEU A 234 18.38 0.44 -3.06
CA LEU A 234 17.12 1.18 -3.13
C LEU A 234 16.38 1.13 -1.80
N TYR A 235 16.29 -0.06 -1.21
CA TYR A 235 15.71 -0.26 0.12
C TYR A 235 16.46 0.53 1.19
N HIS A 236 17.79 0.42 1.26
CA HIS A 236 18.60 1.11 2.27
C HIS A 236 18.43 2.63 2.17
N ARG A 237 18.36 3.17 0.95
CA ARG A 237 18.11 4.60 0.73
C ARG A 237 16.80 5.05 1.38
N LEU A 238 15.70 4.33 1.18
CA LEU A 238 14.41 4.64 1.79
C LEU A 238 14.40 4.34 3.28
N HIS A 239 14.99 3.23 3.69
CA HIS A 239 15.05 2.80 5.09
C HIS A 239 15.78 3.81 6.00
N GLN A 240 16.80 4.52 5.48
CA GLN A 240 17.50 5.55 6.23
C GLN A 240 16.60 6.74 6.59
N THR A 241 15.57 7.01 5.80
CA THR A 241 14.61 8.12 6.00
C THR A 241 13.32 7.69 6.70
N ARG A 242 13.22 6.42 7.13
CA ARG A 242 11.99 5.90 7.73
C ARG A 242 11.64 6.57 9.04
N VAL A 243 10.36 6.55 9.36
CA VAL A 243 9.83 7.05 10.63
C VAL A 243 10.53 6.36 11.79
N GLN A 244 11.21 7.13 12.62
CA GLN A 244 11.82 6.67 13.86
C GLN A 244 10.96 7.14 15.02
N LEU A 245 10.40 6.18 15.76
CA LEU A 245 9.64 6.50 16.96
C LEU A 245 10.60 6.78 18.12
N VAL A 246 10.48 7.95 18.70
CA VAL A 246 11.21 8.28 19.95
C VAL A 246 10.75 7.29 21.03
N SER A 247 11.73 6.73 21.74
CA SER A 247 11.52 5.75 22.83
C SER A 247 10.82 6.38 24.01
#